data_263b9f573bdcffde605936ccfa7b6125
#
_entry.id   263b9f573bdcffde605936ccfa7b6125
#
_cell.length_a   1.000
_cell.length_b   1.000
_cell.length_c   1.000
_cell.angle_alpha   90.00
_cell.angle_beta   90.00
_cell.angle_gamma   90.00
#
_symmetry.space_group_name_H-M   'P 1'
#
loop_
_entity.id
_entity.type
_entity.pdbx_description
1 polymer ?
#
loop_
_entity_poly.entity_id
_entity_poly.type
_entity_poly.pdbx_seq_one_letter_code
_entity_poly.pdbx_strand_id
1 'polypeptide(L)'
;MSIPRVVVIGAGFAGVECLSRLERNLRRDEAELVLVSPEDYQLYLPLLPHVSSGLLTPQSVAVSLRRRLRRTRYMPGVAIGVDAGQRSVTVLTTEGSQRDLHYDILLLAAGSTTRLLGIPGIREHALGMKTLAQAAYLRDHVIGQLDAAAVTSDPAERAERLRFVVVGGGYAGTETAAALQLLTLAAAKRFPRLDPAQLSWHLVDIAPRLLPEIGERLGRRATGILQDRGMEISLSTSVDRLTPRSVELTDGRMLPTRTLVWTAGVAASPLAATVDTDLLKGRLVTTAEMTVPGAPGVFAVGDAAAVPDLARGPDAIAPPTAQHSQRQGKAVARNIAARLRGTSMSPYFHRDLGLVVDLGDWHAVSRPLGIDLAGPPAQLVARGYHLLALPTVTARARVLANWTLNISTGDDFVSTGFQRGRPATLPDFEHAELYQTGARPAADTRSPE
;
A
#
# COMPACT_ATOMS: atom_id res chain seq x y z
N MET A 1 22.26 -0.13 -35.31
CA MET A 1 21.89 -0.91 -34.13
C MET A 1 20.54 -0.39 -33.65
N SER A 2 19.60 -1.26 -33.26
CA SER A 2 18.33 -0.85 -32.65
C SER A 2 18.59 -0.19 -31.31
N ILE A 3 17.80 0.83 -30.96
CA ILE A 3 17.88 1.48 -29.64
C ILE A 3 17.45 0.46 -28.58
N PRO A 4 18.26 0.21 -27.53
CA PRO A 4 17.93 -0.75 -26.48
C PRO A 4 16.67 -0.34 -25.71
N ARG A 5 15.84 -1.33 -25.38
CA ARG A 5 14.59 -1.12 -24.68
C ARG A 5 14.72 -1.45 -23.18
N VAL A 6 14.41 -0.47 -22.34
CA VAL A 6 14.30 -0.62 -20.90
C VAL A 6 12.83 -0.71 -20.54
N VAL A 7 12.41 -1.88 -20.04
CA VAL A 7 11.04 -2.12 -19.55
C VAL A 7 11.04 -2.05 -18.02
N VAL A 8 10.12 -1.28 -17.46
CA VAL A 8 9.90 -1.16 -16.01
C VAL A 8 8.51 -1.66 -15.68
N ILE A 9 8.42 -2.60 -14.74
CA ILE A 9 7.15 -3.14 -14.26
C ILE A 9 6.80 -2.50 -12.92
N GLY A 10 5.67 -1.81 -12.88
CA GLY A 10 5.11 -1.20 -11.67
C GLY A 10 5.37 0.30 -11.55
N ALA A 11 4.27 1.05 -11.35
CA ALA A 11 4.26 2.51 -11.18
C ALA A 11 4.35 2.95 -9.70
N GLY A 12 4.93 2.10 -8.83
CA GLY A 12 5.19 2.43 -7.43
C GLY A 12 6.38 3.39 -7.23
N PHE A 13 6.82 3.51 -5.98
CA PHE A 13 7.91 4.42 -5.60
C PHE A 13 9.20 4.16 -6.37
N ALA A 14 9.60 2.89 -6.51
CA ALA A 14 10.86 2.53 -7.14
C ALA A 14 10.81 2.71 -8.66
N GLY A 15 9.78 2.20 -9.34
CA GLY A 15 9.67 2.22 -10.79
C GLY A 15 9.58 3.64 -11.34
N VAL A 16 8.69 4.48 -10.79
CA VAL A 16 8.53 5.87 -11.26
C VAL A 16 9.75 6.73 -10.94
N GLU A 17 10.39 6.52 -9.78
CA GLU A 17 11.63 7.24 -9.46
C GLU A 17 12.77 6.85 -10.39
N CYS A 18 12.88 5.55 -10.72
CA CYS A 18 13.85 5.06 -11.71
C CYS A 18 13.64 5.73 -13.07
N LEU A 19 12.43 5.64 -13.63
CA LEU A 19 12.12 6.24 -14.94
C LEU A 19 12.33 7.75 -14.96
N SER A 20 11.90 8.45 -13.91
CA SER A 20 12.10 9.90 -13.79
C SER A 20 13.60 10.28 -13.81
N ARG A 21 14.47 9.41 -13.31
CA ARG A 21 15.94 9.60 -13.37
C ARG A 21 16.51 9.23 -14.73
N LEU A 22 16.06 8.13 -15.32
CA LEU A 22 16.51 7.71 -16.65
C LEU A 22 16.12 8.75 -17.69
N GLU A 23 14.90 9.31 -17.66
CA GLU A 23 14.49 10.39 -18.59
C GLU A 23 15.39 11.63 -18.54
N ARG A 24 15.96 11.96 -17.37
CA ARG A 24 16.85 13.11 -17.18
C ARG A 24 18.30 12.81 -17.54
N ASN A 25 18.74 11.56 -17.33
CA ASN A 25 20.14 11.18 -17.42
C ASN A 25 20.52 10.55 -18.75
N LEU A 26 19.55 9.97 -19.47
CA LEU A 26 19.79 9.36 -20.79
C LEU A 26 19.40 10.33 -21.91
N ARG A 27 20.15 10.32 -22.99
CA ARG A 27 19.76 10.95 -24.27
C ARG A 27 18.61 10.12 -24.88
N ARG A 28 17.92 10.69 -25.85
CA ARG A 28 16.78 10.03 -26.51
C ARG A 28 17.17 8.82 -27.33
N ASP A 29 18.37 8.80 -27.82
CA ASP A 29 18.97 7.75 -28.64
C ASP A 29 19.65 6.63 -27.83
N GLU A 30 19.78 6.79 -26.48
CA GLU A 30 20.43 5.78 -25.65
C GLU A 30 19.48 4.65 -25.23
N ALA A 31 18.17 4.92 -25.05
CA ALA A 31 17.19 3.88 -24.73
C ALA A 31 15.74 4.29 -25.01
N GLU A 32 14.92 3.33 -25.43
CA GLU A 32 13.46 3.39 -25.36
C GLU A 32 13.03 3.02 -23.93
N LEU A 33 12.24 3.87 -23.27
CA LEU A 33 11.73 3.63 -21.93
C LEU A 33 10.25 3.22 -22.00
N VAL A 34 9.89 2.09 -21.37
CA VAL A 34 8.53 1.57 -21.34
C VAL A 34 8.15 1.29 -19.88
N LEU A 35 6.97 1.73 -19.47
CA LEU A 35 6.37 1.43 -18.18
C LEU A 35 5.14 0.56 -18.37
N VAL A 36 5.09 -0.58 -17.70
CA VAL A 36 3.91 -1.44 -17.60
C VAL A 36 3.31 -1.28 -16.21
N SER A 37 2.06 -0.85 -16.14
CA SER A 37 1.30 -0.73 -14.88
C SER A 37 -0.20 -0.72 -15.17
N PRO A 38 -1.05 -1.31 -14.32
CA PRO A 38 -2.50 -1.19 -14.45
C PRO A 38 -3.02 0.23 -14.21
N GLU A 39 -2.42 0.97 -13.27
CA GLU A 39 -2.82 2.34 -12.96
C GLU A 39 -2.01 3.37 -13.76
N ASP A 40 -2.64 4.49 -14.13
CA ASP A 40 -2.01 5.64 -14.80
C ASP A 40 -1.47 6.70 -13.84
N TYR A 41 -1.35 6.34 -12.56
CA TYR A 41 -0.83 7.21 -11.50
C TYR A 41 0.18 6.48 -10.60
N GLN A 42 1.04 7.26 -9.97
CA GLN A 42 1.84 6.82 -8.83
C GLN A 42 1.06 7.12 -7.55
N LEU A 43 0.79 6.09 -6.75
CA LEU A 43 0.15 6.26 -5.45
C LEU A 43 1.17 6.66 -4.39
N TYR A 44 0.88 7.73 -3.62
CA TYR A 44 1.59 8.04 -2.40
C TYR A 44 0.90 7.33 -1.22
N LEU A 45 1.16 6.02 -1.13
CA LEU A 45 0.53 5.06 -0.23
C LEU A 45 0.54 5.47 1.27
N PRO A 46 1.59 6.11 1.84
CA PRO A 46 1.58 6.47 3.26
C PRO A 46 0.45 7.41 3.68
N LEU A 47 -0.21 8.10 2.77
CA LEU A 47 -1.35 8.98 3.08
C LEU A 47 -2.72 8.34 2.76
N LEU A 48 -2.80 7.03 2.48
CA LEU A 48 -4.08 6.34 2.32
C LEU A 48 -4.99 6.38 3.56
N PRO A 49 -4.49 6.30 4.81
CA PRO A 49 -5.33 6.49 5.99
C PRO A 49 -6.06 7.83 5.99
N HIS A 50 -5.44 8.90 5.48
CA HIS A 50 -6.09 10.20 5.34
C HIS A 50 -7.16 10.21 4.24
N VAL A 51 -7.02 9.39 3.20
CA VAL A 51 -8.07 9.22 2.16
C VAL A 51 -9.26 8.47 2.74
N SER A 52 -9.03 7.37 3.45
CA SER A 52 -10.09 6.57 4.06
C SER A 52 -10.86 7.32 5.16
N SER A 53 -10.24 8.31 5.79
CA SER A 53 -10.90 9.17 6.78
C SER A 53 -11.51 10.46 6.18
N GLY A 54 -11.28 10.72 4.88
CA GLY A 54 -11.79 11.94 4.22
C GLY A 54 -10.94 13.20 4.45
N LEU A 55 -9.84 13.11 5.21
CA LEU A 55 -8.90 14.22 5.38
C LEU A 55 -8.21 14.63 4.07
N LEU A 56 -8.12 13.71 3.10
CA LEU A 56 -7.58 13.96 1.77
C LEU A 56 -8.51 13.40 0.70
N THR A 57 -8.67 14.15 -0.38
CA THR A 57 -9.31 13.62 -1.59
C THR A 57 -8.40 12.58 -2.26
N PRO A 58 -8.95 11.54 -2.91
CA PRO A 58 -8.16 10.50 -3.61
C PRO A 58 -7.12 11.09 -4.57
N GLN A 59 -7.46 12.15 -5.31
CA GLN A 59 -6.58 12.81 -6.27
C GLN A 59 -5.37 13.52 -5.64
N SER A 60 -5.39 13.75 -4.32
CA SER A 60 -4.27 14.42 -3.62
C SER A 60 -3.06 13.52 -3.48
N VAL A 61 -3.28 12.20 -3.42
CA VAL A 61 -2.23 11.17 -3.24
C VAL A 61 -1.93 10.39 -4.53
N ALA A 62 -2.72 10.59 -5.59
CA ALA A 62 -2.53 9.98 -6.92
C ALA A 62 -1.80 10.96 -7.85
N VAL A 63 -0.56 10.65 -8.19
CA VAL A 63 0.29 11.50 -9.04
C VAL A 63 0.30 10.97 -10.47
N SER A 64 -0.28 11.73 -11.41
CA SER A 64 -0.38 11.35 -12.82
C SER A 64 0.98 11.00 -13.43
N LEU A 65 1.07 9.79 -14.01
CA LEU A 65 2.25 9.34 -14.75
C LEU A 65 2.51 10.20 -15.98
N ARG A 66 1.47 10.58 -16.71
CA ARG A 66 1.59 11.43 -17.93
C ARG A 66 2.16 12.81 -17.65
N ARG A 67 1.98 13.32 -16.41
CA ARG A 67 2.61 14.60 -16.00
C ARG A 67 4.04 14.42 -15.55
N ARG A 68 4.36 13.26 -14.96
CA ARG A 68 5.67 12.99 -14.36
C ARG A 68 6.67 12.42 -15.35
N LEU A 69 6.22 11.55 -16.25
CA LEU A 69 7.03 10.85 -17.26
C LEU A 69 6.64 11.37 -18.65
N ARG A 70 7.58 12.03 -19.34
CA ARG A 70 7.33 12.70 -20.62
C ARG A 70 7.88 11.93 -21.82
N ARG A 71 8.87 11.08 -21.58
CA ARG A 71 9.58 10.29 -22.60
C ARG A 71 9.23 8.81 -22.56
N THR A 72 8.72 8.35 -21.41
CA THR A 72 8.39 6.95 -21.17
C THR A 72 7.08 6.60 -21.85
N ARG A 73 7.08 5.55 -22.63
CA ARG A 73 5.87 4.96 -23.17
C ARG A 73 5.13 4.20 -22.09
N TYR A 74 3.94 4.67 -21.72
CA TYR A 74 3.07 3.99 -20.79
C TYR A 74 2.27 2.90 -21.52
N MET A 75 2.32 1.67 -21.00
CA MET A 75 1.55 0.51 -21.46
C MET A 75 0.61 0.08 -20.33
N PRO A 76 -0.70 0.38 -20.43
CA PRO A 76 -1.68 -0.03 -19.43
C PRO A 76 -1.85 -1.55 -19.47
N GLY A 77 -1.72 -2.19 -18.32
CA GLY A 77 -1.84 -3.64 -18.20
C GLY A 77 -1.10 -4.20 -16.99
N VAL A 78 -1.30 -5.47 -16.75
CA VAL A 78 -0.67 -6.24 -15.66
C VAL A 78 0.36 -7.19 -16.25
N ALA A 79 1.62 -7.08 -15.82
CA ALA A 79 2.63 -8.08 -16.15
C ALA A 79 2.32 -9.37 -15.38
N ILE A 80 2.08 -10.46 -16.10
CA ILE A 80 1.66 -11.76 -15.54
C ILE A 80 2.74 -12.83 -15.60
N GLY A 81 3.80 -12.61 -16.37
CA GLY A 81 4.92 -13.54 -16.50
C GLY A 81 6.18 -12.86 -17.03
N VAL A 82 7.33 -13.41 -16.66
CA VAL A 82 8.65 -13.00 -17.15
C VAL A 82 9.37 -14.24 -17.63
N ASP A 83 9.80 -14.24 -18.89
CA ASP A 83 10.74 -15.20 -19.44
C ASP A 83 12.12 -14.53 -19.61
N ALA A 84 13.02 -14.82 -18.67
CA ALA A 84 14.36 -14.26 -18.67
C ALA A 84 15.23 -14.79 -19.81
N GLY A 85 15.00 -16.04 -20.26
CA GLY A 85 15.70 -16.67 -21.38
C GLY A 85 15.37 -16.00 -22.72
N GLN A 86 14.10 -15.76 -22.98
CA GLN A 86 13.59 -15.10 -24.18
C GLN A 86 13.62 -13.56 -24.05
N ARG A 87 13.99 -13.02 -22.88
CA ARG A 87 13.94 -11.58 -22.55
C ARG A 87 12.58 -10.95 -22.90
N SER A 88 11.51 -11.58 -22.43
CA SER A 88 10.16 -11.11 -22.68
C SER A 88 9.34 -11.04 -21.37
N VAL A 89 8.37 -10.14 -21.38
CA VAL A 89 7.36 -9.98 -20.32
C VAL A 89 6.00 -10.18 -20.96
N THR A 90 5.20 -11.11 -20.44
CA THR A 90 3.82 -11.27 -20.85
C THR A 90 2.93 -10.29 -20.08
N VAL A 91 2.24 -9.43 -20.81
CA VAL A 91 1.37 -8.37 -20.28
C VAL A 91 -0.08 -8.70 -20.63
N LEU A 92 -0.93 -8.78 -19.62
CA LEU A 92 -2.38 -8.79 -19.77
C LEU A 92 -2.85 -7.33 -19.93
N THR A 93 -3.37 -6.99 -21.09
CA THR A 93 -3.86 -5.63 -21.39
C THR A 93 -5.21 -5.38 -20.71
N THR A 94 -5.63 -4.12 -20.64
CA THR A 94 -6.96 -3.72 -20.13
C THR A 94 -8.12 -4.29 -20.96
N GLU A 95 -7.86 -4.75 -22.17
CA GLU A 95 -8.84 -5.39 -23.07
C GLU A 95 -8.89 -6.92 -22.89
N GLY A 96 -8.12 -7.46 -21.93
CA GLY A 96 -8.05 -8.90 -21.65
C GLY A 96 -7.16 -9.70 -22.61
N SER A 97 -6.48 -9.07 -23.59
CA SER A 97 -5.54 -9.73 -24.48
C SER A 97 -4.15 -9.85 -23.85
N GLN A 98 -3.44 -10.94 -24.13
CA GLN A 98 -2.05 -11.10 -23.73
C GLN A 98 -1.13 -10.60 -24.85
N ARG A 99 -0.04 -9.90 -24.45
CA ARG A 99 1.00 -9.41 -25.35
C ARG A 99 2.37 -9.65 -24.75
N ASP A 100 3.30 -10.16 -25.54
CA ASP A 100 4.70 -10.27 -25.15
C ASP A 100 5.44 -8.99 -25.51
N LEU A 101 6.17 -8.48 -24.53
CA LEU A 101 7.00 -7.28 -24.63
C LEU A 101 8.46 -7.66 -24.43
N HIS A 102 9.26 -7.61 -25.50
CA HIS A 102 10.70 -7.86 -25.43
C HIS A 102 11.45 -6.68 -24.80
N TYR A 103 12.52 -6.99 -24.06
CA TYR A 103 13.38 -6.03 -23.39
C TYR A 103 14.87 -6.36 -23.57
N ASP A 104 15.71 -5.34 -23.52
CA ASP A 104 17.16 -5.46 -23.36
C ASP A 104 17.54 -5.37 -21.88
N ILE A 105 16.81 -4.51 -21.14
CA ILE A 105 16.89 -4.40 -19.68
C ILE A 105 15.48 -4.40 -19.09
N LEU A 106 15.27 -5.21 -18.05
CA LEU A 106 14.03 -5.28 -17.27
C LEU A 106 14.27 -4.77 -15.85
N LEU A 107 13.41 -3.89 -15.36
CA LEU A 107 13.32 -3.55 -13.95
C LEU A 107 12.01 -4.07 -13.37
N LEU A 108 12.10 -5.04 -12.45
CA LEU A 108 10.98 -5.52 -11.65
C LEU A 108 10.81 -4.63 -10.41
N ALA A 109 9.82 -3.75 -10.44
CA ALA A 109 9.39 -2.88 -9.36
C ALA A 109 7.91 -3.13 -9.02
N ALA A 110 7.48 -4.39 -9.13
CA ALA A 110 6.09 -4.83 -9.02
C ALA A 110 5.51 -4.72 -7.58
N GLY A 111 6.34 -4.37 -6.61
CA GLY A 111 5.89 -4.13 -5.24
C GLY A 111 5.43 -5.40 -4.51
N SER A 112 4.34 -5.26 -3.76
CA SER A 112 3.77 -6.31 -2.92
C SER A 112 2.24 -6.35 -3.05
N THR A 113 1.64 -7.47 -2.67
CA THR A 113 0.19 -7.67 -2.54
C THR A 113 -0.18 -7.91 -1.07
N THR A 114 -1.45 -7.79 -0.74
CA THR A 114 -1.93 -8.18 0.59
C THR A 114 -1.72 -9.67 0.80
N ARG A 115 -1.14 -10.04 1.93
CA ARG A 115 -0.94 -11.44 2.29
C ARG A 115 -2.23 -12.03 2.84
N LEU A 116 -2.82 -12.95 2.09
CA LEU A 116 -3.95 -13.75 2.55
C LEU A 116 -3.40 -15.00 3.25
N LEU A 117 -3.67 -15.15 4.55
CA LEU A 117 -3.10 -16.21 5.40
C LEU A 117 -3.88 -17.53 5.35
N GLY A 118 -4.81 -17.73 4.41
CA GLY A 118 -5.65 -18.92 4.34
C GLY A 118 -6.69 -19.00 5.48
N ILE A 119 -6.92 -17.91 6.20
CA ILE A 119 -7.94 -17.82 7.25
C ILE A 119 -9.32 -17.80 6.59
N PRO A 120 -10.25 -18.71 7.00
CA PRO A 120 -11.58 -18.77 6.40
C PRO A 120 -12.33 -17.45 6.46
N GLY A 121 -12.85 -17.00 5.32
CA GLY A 121 -13.67 -15.79 5.18
C GLY A 121 -12.89 -14.48 5.02
N ILE A 122 -11.57 -14.44 5.20
CA ILE A 122 -10.78 -13.22 5.01
C ILE A 122 -10.85 -12.75 3.55
N ARG A 123 -10.69 -13.65 2.60
CA ARG A 123 -10.75 -13.34 1.16
C ARG A 123 -12.08 -12.74 0.74
N GLU A 124 -13.17 -13.28 1.30
CA GLU A 124 -14.54 -12.98 0.90
C GLU A 124 -15.12 -11.76 1.62
N HIS A 125 -14.65 -11.45 2.84
CA HIS A 125 -15.36 -10.50 3.71
C HIS A 125 -14.47 -9.40 4.29
N ALA A 126 -13.14 -9.53 4.23
CA ALA A 126 -12.26 -8.49 4.75
C ALA A 126 -12.13 -7.31 3.76
N LEU A 127 -11.93 -6.12 4.32
CA LEU A 127 -11.65 -4.89 3.58
C LEU A 127 -10.17 -4.60 3.60
N GLY A 128 -9.62 -4.18 2.48
CA GLY A 128 -8.21 -3.83 2.33
C GLY A 128 -7.91 -2.35 2.54
N MET A 129 -6.61 -2.03 2.62
CA MET A 129 -6.12 -0.67 2.76
C MET A 129 -4.80 -0.45 2.00
N LYS A 130 -4.69 -0.99 0.81
CA LYS A 130 -3.46 -0.98 0.01
C LYS A 130 -3.56 -0.18 -1.28
N THR A 131 -4.75 -0.12 -1.86
CA THR A 131 -5.00 0.63 -3.10
C THR A 131 -5.85 1.88 -2.83
N LEU A 132 -5.83 2.82 -3.77
CA LEU A 132 -6.65 4.02 -3.69
C LEU A 132 -8.15 3.69 -3.67
N ALA A 133 -8.54 2.70 -4.48
CA ALA A 133 -9.91 2.20 -4.55
C ALA A 133 -10.36 1.57 -3.23
N GLN A 134 -9.48 0.77 -2.58
CA GLN A 134 -9.78 0.21 -1.25
C GLN A 134 -9.98 1.30 -0.19
N ALA A 135 -9.16 2.35 -0.17
CA ALA A 135 -9.29 3.44 0.79
C ALA A 135 -10.61 4.21 0.61
N ALA A 136 -10.98 4.51 -0.64
CA ALA A 136 -12.25 5.16 -0.97
C ALA A 136 -13.46 4.27 -0.63
N TYR A 137 -13.40 2.99 -0.98
CA TYR A 137 -14.42 2.01 -0.65
C TYR A 137 -14.60 1.83 0.86
N LEU A 138 -13.49 1.74 1.60
CA LEU A 138 -13.51 1.61 3.07
C LEU A 138 -14.19 2.81 3.73
N ARG A 139 -13.93 4.03 3.25
CA ARG A 139 -14.63 5.23 3.71
C ARG A 139 -16.13 5.13 3.49
N ASP A 140 -16.56 4.81 2.28
CA ASP A 140 -17.97 4.67 1.93
C ASP A 140 -18.65 3.55 2.73
N HIS A 141 -17.95 2.44 2.94
CA HIS A 141 -18.43 1.32 3.77
C HIS A 141 -18.66 1.76 5.22
N VAL A 142 -17.69 2.44 5.83
CA VAL A 142 -17.78 2.89 7.24
C VAL A 142 -18.95 3.87 7.41
N ILE A 143 -19.12 4.85 6.51
CA ILE A 143 -20.25 5.78 6.54
C ILE A 143 -21.55 5.01 6.36
N GLY A 144 -21.64 4.08 5.42
CA GLY A 144 -22.80 3.24 5.19
C GLY A 144 -23.17 2.36 6.40
N GLN A 145 -22.20 1.91 7.21
CA GLN A 145 -22.50 1.21 8.47
C GLN A 145 -23.13 2.16 9.51
N LEU A 146 -22.67 3.41 9.59
CA LEU A 146 -23.30 4.43 10.46
C LEU A 146 -24.71 4.74 10.01
N ASP A 147 -24.97 4.95 8.70
CA ASP A 147 -26.30 5.17 8.14
C ASP A 147 -27.26 4.02 8.49
N ALA A 148 -26.82 2.78 8.27
CA ALA A 148 -27.60 1.60 8.54
C ALA A 148 -27.83 1.39 10.05
N ALA A 149 -26.87 1.70 10.92
CA ALA A 149 -27.01 1.65 12.36
C ALA A 149 -28.00 2.70 12.89
N ALA A 150 -28.07 3.87 12.23
CA ALA A 150 -28.99 4.93 12.63
C ALA A 150 -30.48 4.59 12.36
N VAL A 151 -30.76 3.71 11.39
CA VAL A 151 -32.13 3.37 11.00
C VAL A 151 -32.62 2.04 11.54
N THR A 152 -31.74 1.09 11.88
CA THR A 152 -32.15 -0.21 12.42
C THR A 152 -32.79 -0.06 13.81
N SER A 153 -33.87 -0.82 14.04
CA SER A 153 -34.52 -0.95 15.35
C SER A 153 -33.92 -2.10 16.20
N ASP A 154 -33.17 -3.00 15.59
CA ASP A 154 -32.51 -4.11 16.27
C ASP A 154 -31.24 -3.66 16.99
N PRO A 155 -31.17 -3.71 18.33
CA PRO A 155 -29.98 -3.31 19.08
C PRO A 155 -28.76 -4.18 18.79
N ALA A 156 -28.94 -5.47 18.52
CA ALA A 156 -27.85 -6.39 18.19
C ALA A 156 -27.24 -6.06 16.82
N GLU A 157 -28.08 -5.83 15.82
CA GLU A 157 -27.64 -5.38 14.49
C GLU A 157 -26.93 -4.02 14.57
N ARG A 158 -27.47 -3.09 15.37
CA ARG A 158 -26.82 -1.78 15.59
C ARG A 158 -25.43 -1.94 16.17
N ALA A 159 -25.26 -2.78 17.19
CA ALA A 159 -23.96 -3.05 17.81
C ALA A 159 -22.95 -3.69 16.84
N GLU A 160 -23.40 -4.62 15.97
CA GLU A 160 -22.56 -5.21 14.92
C GLU A 160 -22.04 -4.15 13.93
N ARG A 161 -22.91 -3.20 13.55
CA ARG A 161 -22.57 -2.16 12.57
C ARG A 161 -21.65 -1.08 13.14
N LEU A 162 -21.74 -0.81 14.44
CA LEU A 162 -20.94 0.19 15.14
C LEU A 162 -19.64 -0.37 15.71
N ARG A 163 -19.39 -1.68 15.53
CA ARG A 163 -18.11 -2.29 15.88
C ARG A 163 -17.23 -2.42 14.64
N PHE A 164 -16.03 -1.85 14.74
CA PHE A 164 -15.02 -1.84 13.69
C PHE A 164 -13.78 -2.57 14.18
N VAL A 165 -13.30 -3.52 13.40
CA VAL A 165 -12.12 -4.33 13.74
C VAL A 165 -11.04 -4.08 12.71
N VAL A 166 -9.84 -3.74 13.16
CA VAL A 166 -8.64 -3.59 12.30
C VAL A 166 -7.64 -4.66 12.72
N VAL A 167 -7.13 -5.41 11.75
CA VAL A 167 -6.13 -6.46 11.98
C VAL A 167 -4.80 -6.04 11.39
N GLY A 168 -3.79 -5.95 12.25
CA GLY A 168 -2.44 -5.51 11.93
C GLY A 168 -2.06 -4.23 12.69
N GLY A 169 -1.20 -4.36 13.71
CA GLY A 169 -0.68 -3.27 14.55
C GLY A 169 0.60 -2.62 14.03
N GLY A 170 0.91 -2.80 12.74
CA GLY A 170 1.96 -2.06 12.04
C GLY A 170 1.52 -0.64 11.67
N TYR A 171 2.33 0.08 10.86
CA TYR A 171 2.05 1.47 10.47
C TYR A 171 0.67 1.64 9.84
N ALA A 172 0.39 0.91 8.76
CA ALA A 172 -0.85 1.05 8.00
C ALA A 172 -2.10 0.80 8.86
N GLY A 173 -2.11 -0.28 9.66
CA GLY A 173 -3.27 -0.61 10.49
C GLY A 173 -3.47 0.36 11.64
N THR A 174 -2.40 0.74 12.33
CA THR A 174 -2.47 1.70 13.44
C THR A 174 -2.97 3.07 12.98
N GLU A 175 -2.43 3.59 11.87
CA GLU A 175 -2.87 4.87 11.30
C GLU A 175 -4.29 4.80 10.74
N THR A 176 -4.67 3.68 10.09
CA THR A 176 -6.03 3.47 9.57
C THR A 176 -7.05 3.41 10.72
N ALA A 177 -6.76 2.64 11.77
CA ALA A 177 -7.63 2.54 12.95
C ALA A 177 -7.80 3.90 13.62
N ALA A 178 -6.71 4.65 13.83
CA ALA A 178 -6.74 5.97 14.42
C ALA A 178 -7.55 6.98 13.58
N ALA A 179 -7.34 7.02 12.27
CA ALA A 179 -8.00 7.94 11.36
C ALA A 179 -9.50 7.66 11.23
N LEU A 180 -9.88 6.39 11.08
CA LEU A 180 -11.29 6.00 10.98
C LEU A 180 -12.03 6.10 12.32
N GLN A 181 -11.36 5.88 13.45
CA GLN A 181 -11.93 6.13 14.76
C GLN A 181 -12.35 7.60 14.91
N LEU A 182 -11.47 8.53 14.54
CA LEU A 182 -11.78 9.96 14.58
C LEU A 182 -12.92 10.32 13.61
N LEU A 183 -12.92 9.78 12.39
CA LEU A 183 -14.00 9.97 11.43
C LEU A 183 -15.34 9.53 12.02
N THR A 184 -15.42 8.33 12.57
CA THR A 184 -16.69 7.79 13.10
C THR A 184 -17.15 8.52 14.34
N LEU A 185 -16.25 8.93 15.24
CA LEU A 185 -16.58 9.76 16.42
C LEU A 185 -17.13 11.14 16.01
N ALA A 186 -16.55 11.76 14.99
CA ALA A 186 -17.03 13.03 14.46
C ALA A 186 -18.37 12.87 13.74
N ALA A 187 -18.51 11.81 12.93
CA ALA A 187 -19.75 11.51 12.20
C ALA A 187 -20.90 11.21 13.13
N ALA A 188 -20.73 10.35 14.15
CA ALA A 188 -21.79 9.94 15.06
C ALA A 188 -22.45 11.14 15.76
N LYS A 189 -21.72 12.21 16.03
CA LYS A 189 -22.26 13.48 16.57
C LYS A 189 -23.25 14.18 15.62
N ARG A 190 -23.23 13.84 14.33
CA ARG A 190 -24.12 14.40 13.28
C ARG A 190 -25.32 13.50 12.98
N PHE A 191 -25.34 12.28 13.52
CA PHE A 191 -26.43 11.32 13.36
C PHE A 191 -27.35 11.38 14.58
N PRO A 192 -28.59 11.94 14.49
CA PRO A 192 -29.47 12.18 15.66
C PRO A 192 -29.85 10.93 16.46
N ARG A 193 -29.69 9.74 15.85
CA ARG A 193 -30.06 8.45 16.45
C ARG A 193 -28.88 7.60 16.87
N LEU A 194 -27.66 8.12 16.75
CA LEU A 194 -26.44 7.42 17.19
C LEU A 194 -25.85 8.11 18.41
N ASP A 195 -25.55 7.29 19.40
CA ASP A 195 -24.73 7.70 20.55
C ASP A 195 -23.26 7.35 20.23
N PRO A 196 -22.35 8.32 20.23
CA PRO A 196 -20.91 8.05 20.06
C PRO A 196 -20.36 7.02 21.04
N ALA A 197 -20.95 6.86 22.22
CA ALA A 197 -20.56 5.84 23.20
C ALA A 197 -20.85 4.40 22.75
N GLN A 198 -21.69 4.20 21.74
CA GLN A 198 -21.98 2.89 21.15
C GLN A 198 -20.92 2.44 20.13
N LEU A 199 -20.03 3.35 19.69
CA LEU A 199 -18.93 3.02 18.79
C LEU A 199 -17.90 2.16 19.50
N SER A 200 -17.51 1.07 18.88
CA SER A 200 -16.50 0.13 19.41
C SER A 200 -15.41 -0.09 18.37
N TRP A 201 -14.17 0.21 18.74
CA TRP A 201 -12.99 0.03 17.89
C TRP A 201 -12.06 -1.00 18.50
N HIS A 202 -11.67 -1.98 17.70
CA HIS A 202 -10.74 -3.04 18.08
C HIS A 202 -9.55 -3.06 17.11
N LEU A 203 -8.34 -3.01 17.67
CA LEU A 203 -7.10 -3.23 16.92
C LEU A 203 -6.47 -4.54 17.40
N VAL A 204 -6.31 -5.48 16.49
CA VAL A 204 -5.82 -6.84 16.77
C VAL A 204 -4.47 -7.05 16.09
N ASP A 205 -3.48 -7.57 16.82
CA ASP A 205 -2.18 -7.94 16.24
C ASP A 205 -1.60 -9.19 16.89
N ILE A 206 -0.93 -10.02 16.09
CA ILE A 206 -0.22 -11.19 16.55
C ILE A 206 1.06 -10.83 17.33
N ALA A 207 1.63 -9.66 17.10
CA ALA A 207 2.80 -9.18 17.81
C ALA A 207 2.46 -8.82 19.27
N PRO A 208 3.42 -8.92 20.19
CA PRO A 208 3.21 -8.58 21.60
C PRO A 208 3.15 -7.06 21.86
N ARG A 209 3.30 -6.23 20.84
CA ARG A 209 3.22 -4.76 20.94
C ARG A 209 2.87 -4.12 19.60
N LEU A 210 2.24 -2.97 19.64
CA LEU A 210 2.02 -2.14 18.45
C LEU A 210 3.34 -1.56 17.94
N LEU A 211 3.43 -1.37 16.60
CA LEU A 211 4.53 -0.65 15.96
C LEU A 211 5.90 -1.18 16.40
N PRO A 212 6.20 -2.48 16.28
CA PRO A 212 7.42 -3.07 16.84
C PRO A 212 8.71 -2.40 16.33
N GLU A 213 8.68 -1.82 15.14
CA GLU A 213 9.84 -1.21 14.48
C GLU A 213 10.18 0.19 15.02
N ILE A 214 9.21 0.93 15.59
CA ILE A 214 9.46 2.27 16.14
C ILE A 214 10.12 2.23 17.52
N GLY A 215 10.14 1.06 18.14
CA GLY A 215 10.70 0.80 19.46
C GLY A 215 9.65 0.86 20.58
N GLU A 216 10.02 0.27 21.72
CA GLU A 216 9.08 -0.02 22.81
C GLU A 216 8.46 1.23 23.42
N ARG A 217 9.25 2.29 23.68
CA ARG A 217 8.76 3.52 24.31
C ARG A 217 7.69 4.21 23.49
N LEU A 218 7.93 4.39 22.20
CA LEU A 218 6.97 5.04 21.30
C LEU A 218 5.79 4.13 20.96
N GLY A 219 6.00 2.82 20.86
CA GLY A 219 4.91 1.84 20.72
C GLY A 219 3.94 1.87 21.89
N ARG A 220 4.44 1.87 23.14
CA ARG A 220 3.59 2.04 24.34
C ARG A 220 2.87 3.39 24.35
N ARG A 221 3.54 4.47 23.93
CA ARG A 221 2.91 5.78 23.84
C ARG A 221 1.76 5.81 22.82
N ALA A 222 1.95 5.20 21.64
CA ALA A 222 0.89 5.07 20.64
C ALA A 222 -0.29 4.23 21.16
N THR A 223 0.01 3.11 21.81
CA THR A 223 -1.02 2.26 22.47
C THR A 223 -1.85 3.07 23.46
N GLY A 224 -1.22 3.82 24.37
CA GLY A 224 -1.92 4.65 25.35
C GLY A 224 -2.82 5.70 24.71
N ILE A 225 -2.33 6.41 23.67
CA ILE A 225 -3.15 7.40 22.94
C ILE A 225 -4.41 6.78 22.34
N LEU A 226 -4.33 5.59 21.77
CA LEU A 226 -5.48 4.91 21.17
C LEU A 226 -6.44 4.39 22.24
N GLN A 227 -5.92 3.84 23.35
CA GLN A 227 -6.72 3.37 24.49
C GLN A 227 -7.43 4.52 25.21
N ASP A 228 -6.77 5.66 25.38
CA ASP A 228 -7.37 6.88 25.95
C ASP A 228 -8.57 7.38 25.13
N ARG A 229 -8.61 7.04 23.84
CA ARG A 229 -9.74 7.30 22.93
C ARG A 229 -10.79 6.18 22.94
N GLY A 230 -10.66 5.16 23.79
CA GLY A 230 -11.58 4.03 23.88
C GLY A 230 -11.35 2.93 22.84
N MET A 231 -10.18 2.85 22.20
CA MET A 231 -9.84 1.72 21.33
C MET A 231 -9.42 0.51 22.16
N GLU A 232 -10.05 -0.62 21.93
CA GLU A 232 -9.62 -1.90 22.48
C GLU A 232 -8.46 -2.46 21.67
N ILE A 233 -7.38 -2.88 22.32
CA ILE A 233 -6.18 -3.39 21.68
C ILE A 233 -5.90 -4.80 22.16
N SER A 234 -5.94 -5.77 21.25
CA SER A 234 -5.66 -7.18 21.50
C SER A 234 -4.33 -7.55 20.84
N LEU A 235 -3.31 -7.73 21.65
CA LEU A 235 -1.97 -8.14 21.22
C LEU A 235 -1.77 -9.64 21.43
N SER A 236 -0.77 -10.23 20.77
CA SER A 236 -0.54 -11.68 20.77
C SER A 236 -1.77 -12.48 20.35
N THR A 237 -2.63 -11.89 19.52
CA THR A 237 -3.93 -12.42 19.09
C THR A 237 -4.08 -12.21 17.60
N SER A 238 -4.71 -13.16 16.91
CA SER A 238 -5.01 -13.09 15.49
C SER A 238 -6.47 -13.43 15.22
N VAL A 239 -6.86 -13.42 13.94
CA VAL A 239 -8.16 -13.89 13.47
C VAL A 239 -8.08 -15.39 13.19
N ASP A 240 -9.05 -16.14 13.66
CA ASP A 240 -9.23 -17.55 13.33
C ASP A 240 -10.22 -17.74 12.18
N ARG A 241 -11.31 -16.95 12.19
CA ARG A 241 -12.35 -16.99 11.16
C ARG A 241 -13.05 -15.64 11.00
N LEU A 242 -13.46 -15.33 9.77
CA LEU A 242 -14.33 -14.19 9.46
C LEU A 242 -15.61 -14.65 8.77
N THR A 243 -16.73 -14.09 9.18
CA THR A 243 -18.04 -14.23 8.54
C THR A 243 -18.57 -12.85 8.13
N PRO A 244 -19.67 -12.73 7.38
CA PRO A 244 -20.25 -11.43 7.06
C PRO A 244 -20.70 -10.59 8.29
N ARG A 245 -20.81 -11.22 9.47
CA ARG A 245 -21.39 -10.59 10.68
C ARG A 245 -20.55 -10.76 11.94
N SER A 246 -19.43 -11.47 11.88
CA SER A 246 -18.59 -11.70 13.07
C SER A 246 -17.16 -12.05 12.69
N VAL A 247 -16.23 -11.73 13.58
CA VAL A 247 -14.87 -12.24 13.58
C VAL A 247 -14.63 -13.07 14.83
N GLU A 248 -14.02 -14.24 14.64
CA GLU A 248 -13.53 -15.10 15.70
C GLU A 248 -12.02 -14.89 15.85
N LEU A 249 -11.58 -14.65 17.06
CA LEU A 249 -10.18 -14.44 17.39
C LEU A 249 -9.55 -15.73 17.92
N THR A 250 -8.24 -15.85 17.76
CA THR A 250 -7.47 -17.03 18.21
C THR A 250 -7.49 -17.25 19.72
N ASP A 251 -7.93 -16.28 20.51
CA ASP A 251 -8.15 -16.39 21.96
C ASP A 251 -9.58 -16.87 22.33
N GLY A 252 -10.40 -17.23 21.34
CA GLY A 252 -11.75 -17.73 21.49
C GLY A 252 -12.84 -16.66 21.60
N ARG A 253 -12.50 -15.36 21.60
CA ARG A 253 -13.50 -14.30 21.58
C ARG A 253 -14.15 -14.20 20.21
N MET A 254 -15.48 -14.07 20.22
CA MET A 254 -16.26 -13.76 19.02
C MET A 254 -16.73 -12.30 19.10
N LEU A 255 -16.35 -11.49 18.11
CA LEU A 255 -16.74 -10.10 18.01
C LEU A 255 -17.78 -9.96 16.89
N PRO A 256 -19.07 -9.72 17.20
CA PRO A 256 -20.06 -9.38 16.18
C PRO A 256 -19.66 -8.07 15.50
N THR A 257 -19.43 -8.09 14.19
CA THR A 257 -19.04 -6.92 13.40
C THR A 257 -19.37 -7.14 11.93
N ARG A 258 -19.59 -6.05 11.20
CA ARG A 258 -19.72 -6.06 9.74
C ARG A 258 -18.53 -5.36 9.05
N THR A 259 -17.52 -4.99 9.84
CA THR A 259 -16.34 -4.29 9.32
C THR A 259 -15.08 -4.90 9.91
N LEU A 260 -14.32 -5.61 9.08
CA LEU A 260 -12.96 -6.02 9.38
C LEU A 260 -12.02 -5.48 8.30
N VAL A 261 -11.07 -4.65 8.74
CA VAL A 261 -10.01 -4.10 7.88
C VAL A 261 -8.76 -4.94 8.04
N TRP A 262 -8.30 -5.54 6.95
CA TRP A 262 -7.13 -6.41 6.94
C TRP A 262 -5.89 -5.64 6.48
N THR A 263 -4.96 -5.42 7.40
CA THR A 263 -3.66 -4.78 7.13
C THR A 263 -2.49 -5.66 7.57
N ALA A 264 -2.78 -6.91 7.96
CA ALA A 264 -1.83 -7.85 8.52
C ALA A 264 -0.95 -8.51 7.45
N GLY A 265 0.12 -7.83 7.14
CA GLY A 265 1.19 -8.36 6.31
C GLY A 265 1.02 -8.13 4.81
N VAL A 266 2.17 -8.07 4.18
CA VAL A 266 2.33 -8.00 2.73
C VAL A 266 3.14 -9.20 2.24
N ALA A 267 2.89 -9.64 1.03
CA ALA A 267 3.70 -10.60 0.30
C ALA A 267 4.31 -9.92 -0.93
N ALA A 268 5.49 -10.31 -1.34
CA ALA A 268 6.03 -9.86 -2.61
C ALA A 268 5.05 -10.15 -3.74
N SER A 269 5.04 -9.32 -4.77
CA SER A 269 4.22 -9.57 -5.96
C SER A 269 4.49 -10.98 -6.50
N PRO A 270 3.45 -11.77 -6.78
CA PRO A 270 3.61 -13.12 -7.34
C PRO A 270 4.40 -13.16 -8.66
N LEU A 271 4.47 -12.04 -9.37
CA LEU A 271 5.32 -11.90 -10.57
C LEU A 271 6.78 -12.25 -10.30
N ALA A 272 7.28 -12.01 -9.07
CA ALA A 272 8.65 -12.37 -8.70
C ALA A 272 8.95 -13.87 -8.89
N ALA A 273 7.97 -14.74 -8.65
CA ALA A 273 8.10 -16.18 -8.79
C ALA A 273 8.11 -16.67 -10.25
N THR A 274 7.76 -15.82 -11.22
CA THR A 274 7.82 -16.16 -12.65
C THR A 274 9.21 -15.98 -13.26
N VAL A 275 10.10 -15.27 -12.56
CA VAL A 275 11.53 -15.21 -12.91
C VAL A 275 12.18 -16.45 -12.29
N ASP A 276 12.55 -17.39 -13.09
CA ASP A 276 13.13 -18.69 -12.65
C ASP A 276 14.50 -18.49 -11.98
N THR A 277 14.49 -17.94 -10.77
CA THR A 277 15.69 -17.61 -9.96
C THR A 277 15.39 -17.70 -8.46
N ASP A 278 16.41 -17.58 -7.62
CA ASP A 278 16.27 -17.69 -6.17
C ASP A 278 15.35 -16.63 -5.55
N LEU A 279 14.51 -17.09 -4.62
CA LEU A 279 13.60 -16.26 -3.85
C LEU A 279 13.92 -16.35 -2.35
N LEU A 280 13.90 -15.18 -1.68
CA LEU A 280 13.93 -15.09 -0.22
C LEU A 280 12.57 -14.58 0.29
N LYS A 281 11.79 -15.44 0.92
CA LYS A 281 10.41 -15.13 1.38
C LYS A 281 9.53 -14.55 0.26
N GLY A 282 9.62 -15.13 -0.95
CA GLY A 282 8.89 -14.69 -2.14
C GLY A 282 9.46 -13.46 -2.86
N ARG A 283 10.54 -12.86 -2.36
CA ARG A 283 11.24 -11.71 -2.96
C ARG A 283 12.42 -12.20 -3.80
N LEU A 284 12.64 -11.63 -4.97
CA LEU A 284 13.79 -11.93 -5.81
C LEU A 284 15.09 -11.61 -5.08
N VAL A 285 16.00 -12.57 -4.98
CA VAL A 285 17.35 -12.34 -4.47
C VAL A 285 18.10 -11.46 -5.44
N THR A 286 18.77 -10.41 -4.96
CA THR A 286 19.56 -9.50 -5.80
C THR A 286 20.97 -9.32 -5.26
N THR A 287 21.87 -8.87 -6.13
CA THR A 287 23.16 -8.33 -5.70
C THR A 287 22.97 -6.96 -5.04
N ALA A 288 24.03 -6.42 -4.47
CA ALA A 288 24.02 -5.05 -3.93
C ALA A 288 23.78 -3.99 -5.02
N GLU A 289 24.10 -4.27 -6.28
CA GLU A 289 23.80 -3.44 -7.46
C GLU A 289 22.37 -3.60 -7.95
N MET A 290 21.56 -4.45 -7.28
CA MET A 290 20.16 -4.75 -7.59
C MET A 290 19.96 -5.53 -8.90
N THR A 291 20.96 -6.24 -9.37
CA THR A 291 20.83 -7.22 -10.47
C THR A 291 20.31 -8.55 -9.92
N VAL A 292 19.58 -9.31 -10.71
CA VAL A 292 19.08 -10.64 -10.36
C VAL A 292 20.07 -11.69 -10.88
N PRO A 293 20.74 -12.44 -9.98
CA PRO A 293 21.63 -13.55 -10.39
C PRO A 293 20.86 -14.59 -11.20
N GLY A 294 21.47 -15.11 -12.26
CA GLY A 294 20.84 -16.08 -13.17
C GLY A 294 19.92 -15.48 -14.23
N ALA A 295 19.57 -14.18 -14.14
CA ALA A 295 18.72 -13.49 -15.12
C ALA A 295 19.44 -12.26 -15.72
N PRO A 296 20.31 -12.42 -16.74
CA PRO A 296 21.08 -11.34 -17.33
C PRO A 296 20.17 -10.22 -17.89
N GLY A 297 20.44 -8.96 -17.48
CA GLY A 297 19.64 -7.80 -17.90
C GLY A 297 18.43 -7.53 -17.02
N VAL A 298 18.16 -8.36 -16.01
CA VAL A 298 17.06 -8.17 -15.04
C VAL A 298 17.59 -7.51 -13.77
N PHE A 299 16.91 -6.44 -13.37
CA PHE A 299 17.05 -5.76 -12.08
C PHE A 299 15.77 -5.92 -11.28
N ALA A 300 15.87 -5.95 -9.94
CA ALA A 300 14.70 -5.97 -9.07
C ALA A 300 14.89 -5.04 -7.86
N VAL A 301 13.81 -4.34 -7.48
CA VAL A 301 13.82 -3.34 -6.40
C VAL A 301 12.49 -3.27 -5.65
N GLY A 302 12.52 -2.63 -4.49
CA GLY A 302 11.33 -2.43 -3.65
C GLY A 302 10.86 -3.72 -2.99
N ASP A 303 9.56 -3.81 -2.75
CA ASP A 303 9.00 -4.92 -1.97
C ASP A 303 9.11 -6.27 -2.69
N ALA A 304 9.25 -6.28 -4.02
CA ALA A 304 9.42 -7.49 -4.82
C ALA A 304 10.86 -8.07 -4.77
N ALA A 305 11.84 -7.34 -4.21
CA ALA A 305 13.25 -7.71 -4.22
C ALA A 305 13.85 -7.79 -2.81
N ALA A 306 14.71 -8.77 -2.58
CA ALA A 306 15.51 -8.92 -1.38
C ALA A 306 16.89 -8.26 -1.59
N VAL A 307 16.91 -6.93 -1.57
CA VAL A 307 18.11 -6.12 -1.79
C VAL A 307 18.96 -6.09 -0.52
N PRO A 308 20.28 -6.38 -0.58
CA PRO A 308 21.17 -6.25 0.56
C PRO A 308 21.17 -4.86 1.19
N ASP A 309 21.10 -4.79 2.51
CA ASP A 309 21.17 -3.55 3.28
C ASP A 309 22.57 -3.38 3.90
N LEU A 310 23.49 -2.90 3.11
CA LEU A 310 24.89 -2.73 3.50
C LEU A 310 25.09 -1.73 4.66
N ALA A 311 24.10 -0.89 4.96
CA ALA A 311 24.14 0.03 6.09
C ALA A 311 23.89 -0.68 7.43
N ARG A 312 23.18 -1.83 7.41
CA ARG A 312 22.85 -2.64 8.59
C ARG A 312 23.77 -3.84 8.78
N GLY A 313 24.48 -4.24 7.74
CA GLY A 313 25.45 -5.35 7.80
C GLY A 313 25.40 -6.23 6.56
N PRO A 314 26.36 -7.18 6.44
CA PRO A 314 26.55 -7.98 5.23
C PRO A 314 25.37 -8.91 4.92
N ASP A 315 24.69 -9.43 5.95
CA ASP A 315 23.57 -10.38 5.80
C ASP A 315 22.18 -9.70 5.92
N ALA A 316 22.17 -8.38 6.11
CA ALA A 316 20.92 -7.65 6.27
C ALA A 316 20.25 -7.41 4.92
N ILE A 317 18.91 -7.52 4.92
CA ILE A 317 18.06 -7.23 3.75
C ILE A 317 17.21 -5.99 4.03
N ALA A 318 17.15 -5.11 3.07
CA ALA A 318 16.37 -3.89 3.14
C ALA A 318 14.86 -4.21 3.38
N PRO A 319 14.23 -3.57 4.38
CA PRO A 319 12.82 -3.77 4.66
C PRO A 319 11.93 -3.23 3.51
N PRO A 320 10.73 -3.81 3.30
CA PRO A 320 9.79 -3.37 2.27
C PRO A 320 9.09 -2.06 2.71
N THR A 321 9.79 -0.94 2.57
CA THR A 321 9.28 0.39 2.92
C THR A 321 9.32 1.34 1.73
N ALA A 322 8.43 2.34 1.72
CA ALA A 322 8.40 3.40 0.72
C ALA A 322 9.75 4.16 0.65
N GLN A 323 10.41 4.34 1.79
CA GLN A 323 11.70 5.01 1.88
C GLN A 323 12.79 4.24 1.13
N HIS A 324 12.93 2.93 1.42
CA HIS A 324 13.88 2.06 0.70
C HIS A 324 13.52 1.96 -0.79
N SER A 325 12.25 1.71 -1.13
CA SER A 325 11.80 1.62 -2.52
C SER A 325 12.16 2.86 -3.34
N GLN A 326 11.93 4.06 -2.80
CA GLN A 326 12.29 5.31 -3.47
C GLN A 326 13.82 5.47 -3.66
N ARG A 327 14.62 5.10 -2.65
CA ARG A 327 16.10 5.19 -2.71
C ARG A 327 16.68 4.15 -3.67
N GLN A 328 16.15 2.94 -3.65
CA GLN A 328 16.51 1.90 -4.61
C GLN A 328 16.18 2.32 -6.03
N GLY A 329 15.02 2.94 -6.29
CA GLY A 329 14.67 3.48 -7.59
C GLY A 329 15.71 4.51 -8.12
N LYS A 330 16.23 5.37 -7.22
CA LYS A 330 17.32 6.31 -7.57
C LYS A 330 18.64 5.62 -7.89
N ALA A 331 18.97 4.59 -7.12
CA ALA A 331 20.22 3.86 -7.27
C ALA A 331 20.20 2.98 -8.52
N VAL A 332 19.12 2.22 -8.74
CA VAL A 332 19.00 1.33 -9.90
C VAL A 332 18.97 2.09 -11.24
N ALA A 333 18.44 3.33 -11.25
CA ALA A 333 18.51 4.18 -12.45
C ALA A 333 19.95 4.49 -12.87
N ARG A 334 20.86 4.71 -11.90
CA ARG A 334 22.31 4.88 -12.20
C ARG A 334 22.91 3.58 -12.72
N ASN A 335 22.56 2.45 -12.13
CA ASN A 335 23.07 1.15 -12.53
C ASN A 335 22.56 0.72 -13.91
N ILE A 336 21.30 1.00 -14.25
CA ILE A 336 20.76 0.78 -15.60
C ILE A 336 21.49 1.65 -16.61
N ALA A 337 21.70 2.94 -16.33
CA ALA A 337 22.48 3.83 -17.21
C ALA A 337 23.93 3.38 -17.35
N ALA A 338 24.58 2.91 -16.27
CA ALA A 338 25.93 2.35 -16.29
C ALA A 338 25.98 1.09 -17.17
N ARG A 339 25.00 0.20 -17.04
CA ARG A 339 24.89 -1.03 -17.86
C ARG A 339 24.74 -0.71 -19.35
N LEU A 340 23.91 0.29 -19.71
CA LEU A 340 23.72 0.73 -21.10
C LEU A 340 25.01 1.31 -21.69
N ARG A 341 25.82 1.99 -20.88
CA ARG A 341 27.07 2.64 -21.31
C ARG A 341 28.31 1.77 -21.13
N GLY A 342 28.17 0.53 -20.63
CA GLY A 342 29.29 -0.36 -20.37
C GLY A 342 30.23 0.11 -19.25
N THR A 343 29.72 0.90 -18.28
CA THR A 343 30.49 1.39 -17.13
C THR A 343 30.15 0.62 -15.86
N SER A 344 30.93 0.80 -14.79
CA SER A 344 30.75 0.09 -13.51
C SER A 344 29.48 0.52 -12.78
N MET A 345 28.77 -0.44 -12.22
CA MET A 345 27.62 -0.24 -11.34
C MET A 345 28.07 0.03 -9.91
N SER A 346 27.20 0.60 -9.08
CA SER A 346 27.46 0.92 -7.68
C SER A 346 26.49 0.19 -6.77
N PRO A 347 26.95 -0.29 -5.60
CA PRO A 347 26.08 -0.94 -4.62
C PRO A 347 25.06 0.04 -4.03
N TYR A 348 23.90 -0.49 -3.64
CA TYR A 348 22.90 0.24 -2.89
C TYR A 348 23.37 0.44 -1.44
N PHE A 349 23.29 1.67 -0.98
CA PHE A 349 23.58 2.05 0.39
C PHE A 349 22.63 3.15 0.86
N HIS A 350 21.94 2.92 1.98
CA HIS A 350 21.07 3.94 2.56
C HIS A 350 20.91 3.73 4.06
N ARG A 351 21.08 4.82 4.83
CA ARG A 351 20.70 4.87 6.25
C ARG A 351 19.29 5.40 6.39
N ASP A 352 18.48 4.71 7.20
CA ASP A 352 17.11 5.11 7.49
C ASP A 352 17.07 6.51 8.14
N LEU A 353 16.12 7.32 7.68
CA LEU A 353 15.90 8.68 8.22
C LEU A 353 15.01 8.67 9.47
N GLY A 354 14.52 7.51 9.85
CA GLY A 354 13.58 7.30 10.93
C GLY A 354 12.16 7.04 10.46
N LEU A 355 11.27 6.95 11.42
CA LEU A 355 9.89 6.49 11.25
C LEU A 355 8.92 7.52 11.83
N VAL A 356 7.74 7.62 11.24
CA VAL A 356 6.66 8.50 11.68
C VAL A 356 5.33 7.74 11.64
N VAL A 357 4.45 8.00 12.60
CA VAL A 357 3.10 7.43 12.69
C VAL A 357 2.13 8.53 13.09
N ASP A 358 1.19 8.84 12.22
CA ASP A 358 0.12 9.82 12.47
C ASP A 358 -1.06 9.13 13.18
N LEU A 359 -1.40 9.57 14.39
CA LEU A 359 -2.54 9.06 15.15
C LEU A 359 -3.75 10.03 15.11
N GLY A 360 -3.64 11.10 14.33
CA GLY A 360 -4.66 12.13 14.20
C GLY A 360 -4.84 12.99 15.45
N ASP A 361 -5.65 14.04 15.35
CA ASP A 361 -5.98 14.94 16.48
C ASP A 361 -4.73 15.47 17.22
N TRP A 362 -3.74 15.96 16.46
CA TRP A 362 -2.45 16.46 16.97
C TRP A 362 -1.62 15.42 17.74
N HIS A 363 -1.93 14.14 17.61
CA HIS A 363 -1.17 13.04 18.18
C HIS A 363 -0.41 12.29 17.10
N ALA A 364 0.88 12.11 17.32
CA ALA A 364 1.75 11.26 16.51
C ALA A 364 2.87 10.70 17.38
N VAL A 365 3.55 9.70 16.88
CA VAL A 365 4.84 9.24 17.39
C VAL A 365 5.84 9.18 16.25
N SER A 366 7.06 9.65 16.48
CA SER A 366 8.08 9.68 15.45
C SER A 366 9.47 9.51 16.02
N ARG A 367 10.39 8.97 15.23
CA ARG A 367 11.81 8.82 15.57
C ARG A 367 12.68 9.33 14.43
N PRO A 368 12.66 10.65 14.12
CA PRO A 368 13.55 11.21 13.12
C PRO A 368 14.99 11.13 13.59
N LEU A 369 15.88 10.56 12.76
CA LEU A 369 17.31 10.45 13.04
C LEU A 369 17.64 9.88 14.44
N GLY A 370 16.78 8.99 14.97
CA GLY A 370 16.96 8.36 16.28
C GLY A 370 16.40 9.14 17.48
N ILE A 371 15.83 10.33 17.29
CA ILE A 371 15.24 11.17 18.36
C ILE A 371 13.75 10.80 18.52
N ASP A 372 13.37 10.38 19.72
CA ASP A 372 11.98 10.03 20.04
C ASP A 372 11.14 11.29 20.31
N LEU A 373 10.10 11.48 19.50
CA LEU A 373 9.10 12.54 19.63
C LEU A 373 7.71 11.96 19.76
N ALA A 374 6.83 12.64 20.52
CA ALA A 374 5.42 12.29 20.64
C ALA A 374 4.54 13.55 20.72
N GLY A 375 3.24 13.44 20.41
CA GLY A 375 2.29 14.54 20.44
C GLY A 375 2.49 15.57 19.31
N PRO A 376 2.17 16.87 19.54
CA PRO A 376 2.21 17.89 18.48
C PRO A 376 3.56 18.05 17.77
N PRO A 377 4.73 17.99 18.43
CA PRO A 377 6.01 18.03 17.72
C PRO A 377 6.19 16.85 16.75
N ALA A 378 5.79 15.63 17.15
CA ALA A 378 5.83 14.47 16.28
C ALA A 378 4.87 14.62 15.10
N GLN A 379 3.69 15.22 15.31
CA GLN A 379 2.71 15.48 14.27
C GLN A 379 3.23 16.46 13.21
N LEU A 380 3.89 17.54 13.64
CA LEU A 380 4.52 18.47 12.71
C LEU A 380 5.60 17.80 11.87
N VAL A 381 6.43 16.95 12.50
CA VAL A 381 7.45 16.17 11.80
C VAL A 381 6.79 15.19 10.79
N ALA A 382 5.74 14.46 11.20
CA ALA A 382 5.05 13.52 10.33
C ALA A 382 4.42 14.22 9.11
N ARG A 383 3.65 15.28 9.32
CA ARG A 383 3.03 16.06 8.23
C ARG A 383 4.06 16.73 7.33
N GLY A 384 5.10 17.32 7.91
CA GLY A 384 6.21 17.94 7.18
C GLY A 384 6.95 16.92 6.32
N TYR A 385 7.27 15.74 6.87
CA TYR A 385 7.92 14.66 6.14
C TYR A 385 7.07 14.21 4.95
N HIS A 386 5.78 13.91 5.17
CA HIS A 386 4.90 13.46 4.08
C HIS A 386 4.73 14.54 3.01
N LEU A 387 4.57 15.79 3.40
CA LEU A 387 4.45 16.91 2.46
C LEU A 387 5.70 17.04 1.57
N LEU A 388 6.90 16.96 2.17
CA LEU A 388 8.15 17.04 1.42
C LEU A 388 8.43 15.80 0.56
N ALA A 389 8.02 14.62 1.03
CA ALA A 389 8.19 13.36 0.32
C ALA A 389 7.23 13.16 -0.86
N LEU A 390 6.14 13.93 -0.94
CA LEU A 390 5.24 13.95 -2.11
C LEU A 390 6.03 14.36 -3.37
N PRO A 391 5.86 13.62 -4.47
CA PRO A 391 6.77 13.72 -5.62
C PRO A 391 6.58 14.97 -6.48
N THR A 392 5.47 15.72 -6.34
CA THR A 392 5.20 16.90 -7.16
C THR A 392 4.70 18.08 -6.32
N VAL A 393 5.00 19.30 -6.77
CA VAL A 393 4.51 20.55 -6.14
C VAL A 393 2.99 20.58 -6.14
N THR A 394 2.34 20.12 -7.22
CA THR A 394 0.87 20.08 -7.30
C THR A 394 0.27 19.16 -6.24
N ALA A 395 0.84 17.97 -6.01
CA ALA A 395 0.38 17.07 -4.94
C ALA A 395 0.57 17.70 -3.55
N ARG A 396 1.72 18.33 -3.31
CA ARG A 396 2.00 19.06 -2.07
C ARG A 396 0.97 20.17 -1.80
N ALA A 397 0.70 20.99 -2.82
CA ALA A 397 -0.30 22.05 -2.73
C ALA A 397 -1.71 21.53 -2.43
N ARG A 398 -2.12 20.45 -3.10
CA ARG A 398 -3.42 19.80 -2.85
C ARG A 398 -3.54 19.24 -1.44
N VAL A 399 -2.52 18.51 -0.97
CA VAL A 399 -2.50 17.95 0.39
C VAL A 399 -2.55 19.07 1.43
N LEU A 400 -1.75 20.12 1.26
CA LEU A 400 -1.75 21.27 2.16
C LEU A 400 -3.12 21.98 2.17
N ALA A 401 -3.72 22.20 1.00
CA ALA A 401 -5.04 22.82 0.88
C ALA A 401 -6.12 21.96 1.56
N ASN A 402 -6.13 20.63 1.36
CA ASN A 402 -7.07 19.74 2.02
C ASN A 402 -6.94 19.79 3.55
N TRP A 403 -5.71 19.70 4.08
CA TRP A 403 -5.49 19.81 5.52
C TRP A 403 -5.96 21.15 6.09
N THR A 404 -5.72 22.25 5.38
CA THR A 404 -6.15 23.59 5.80
C THR A 404 -7.68 23.72 5.76
N LEU A 405 -8.31 23.23 4.70
CA LEU A 405 -9.76 23.23 4.57
C LEU A 405 -10.44 22.43 5.68
N ASN A 406 -9.96 21.22 5.96
CA ASN A 406 -10.53 20.39 7.04
C ASN A 406 -10.44 21.05 8.41
N ILE A 407 -9.39 21.82 8.70
CA ILE A 407 -9.30 22.58 9.94
C ILE A 407 -10.38 23.67 10.03
N SER A 408 -10.75 24.29 8.90
CA SER A 408 -11.68 25.41 8.86
C SER A 408 -13.14 25.01 8.66
N THR A 409 -13.41 23.94 7.91
CA THR A 409 -14.77 23.51 7.54
C THR A 409 -15.27 22.30 8.33
N GLY A 410 -14.35 21.57 8.99
CA GLY A 410 -14.64 20.28 9.61
C GLY A 410 -14.70 19.13 8.60
N ASP A 411 -15.06 17.95 9.10
CA ASP A 411 -15.10 16.72 8.31
C ASP A 411 -16.37 16.64 7.44
N ASP A 412 -16.22 16.07 6.24
CA ASP A 412 -17.31 15.75 5.33
C ASP A 412 -17.65 14.25 5.44
N PHE A 413 -18.92 13.92 5.63
CA PHE A 413 -19.42 12.56 5.86
C PHE A 413 -20.23 12.00 4.68
N VAL A 414 -19.99 12.51 3.47
CA VAL A 414 -20.68 12.04 2.26
C VAL A 414 -20.13 10.69 1.82
N SER A 415 -21.01 9.72 1.59
CA SER A 415 -20.70 8.49 0.86
C SER A 415 -20.74 8.78 -0.65
N THR A 416 -19.67 8.44 -1.36
CA THR A 416 -19.57 8.67 -2.80
C THR A 416 -20.28 7.59 -3.63
N GLY A 417 -20.64 6.47 -3.00
CA GLY A 417 -21.50 5.43 -3.58
C GLY A 417 -20.87 4.61 -4.69
N PHE A 418 -19.54 4.49 -4.72
CA PHE A 418 -18.81 3.79 -5.77
C PHE A 418 -19.22 2.32 -5.99
N GLN A 419 -19.85 1.67 -5.02
CA GLN A 419 -20.26 0.27 -5.13
C GLN A 419 -21.60 -0.02 -4.45
N ARG A 420 -22.62 0.75 -4.77
CA ARG A 420 -23.97 0.44 -4.28
C ARG A 420 -24.45 -0.90 -4.87
N GLY A 421 -24.76 -1.84 -4.00
CA GLY A 421 -25.40 -3.10 -4.34
C GLY A 421 -24.50 -4.32 -4.54
N ARG A 422 -23.18 -4.19 -4.60
CA ARG A 422 -22.24 -5.33 -4.62
C ARG A 422 -21.13 -5.12 -3.61
N PRO A 423 -20.97 -6.02 -2.61
CA PRO A 423 -19.79 -6.01 -1.76
C PRO A 423 -18.54 -6.26 -2.62
N ALA A 424 -17.52 -5.42 -2.45
CA ALA A 424 -16.23 -5.65 -3.06
C ALA A 424 -15.32 -6.41 -2.08
N THR A 425 -14.59 -7.38 -2.60
CA THR A 425 -13.66 -8.20 -1.82
C THR A 425 -12.23 -7.71 -1.97
N LEU A 426 -11.32 -8.16 -1.11
CA LEU A 426 -9.90 -7.86 -1.23
C LEU A 426 -9.33 -8.13 -2.62
N PRO A 427 -9.60 -9.31 -3.23
CA PRO A 427 -9.10 -9.62 -4.56
C PRO A 427 -9.59 -8.69 -5.66
N ASP A 428 -10.80 -8.14 -5.54
CA ASP A 428 -11.37 -7.24 -6.57
C ASP A 428 -10.52 -5.98 -6.81
N PHE A 429 -9.69 -5.58 -5.85
CA PHE A 429 -8.90 -4.34 -5.90
C PHE A 429 -7.41 -4.53 -6.19
N GLU A 430 -6.87 -5.74 -6.06
CA GLU A 430 -5.42 -5.94 -6.07
C GLU A 430 -4.89 -6.72 -7.28
N HIS A 431 -5.76 -7.16 -8.17
CA HIS A 431 -5.38 -8.03 -9.31
C HIS A 431 -4.60 -9.29 -8.90
N ALA A 432 -4.60 -9.64 -7.61
CA ALA A 432 -3.83 -10.75 -7.07
C ALA A 432 -4.24 -12.11 -7.67
N GLU A 433 -5.49 -12.24 -8.12
CA GLU A 433 -6.02 -13.44 -8.74
C GLU A 433 -5.38 -13.79 -10.08
N LEU A 434 -4.87 -12.79 -10.80
CA LEU A 434 -4.22 -12.99 -12.09
C LEU A 434 -2.93 -13.82 -11.98
N TYR A 435 -2.34 -13.89 -10.79
CA TYR A 435 -1.10 -14.62 -10.55
C TYR A 435 -1.31 -16.00 -9.92
N GLN A 436 -2.51 -16.30 -9.40
CA GLN A 436 -2.76 -17.54 -8.65
C GLN A 436 -3.09 -18.73 -9.55
N THR A 437 -3.33 -18.48 -10.83
CA THR A 437 -3.63 -19.53 -11.76
C THR A 437 -2.67 -19.44 -12.93
N GLY A 438 -1.74 -20.37 -13.03
CA GLY A 438 -1.26 -20.77 -14.35
C GLY A 438 -2.38 -21.33 -15.24
N ALA A 439 -3.63 -21.08 -14.89
CA ALA A 439 -4.85 -21.41 -15.58
C ALA A 439 -5.43 -20.14 -16.22
N ARG A 440 -5.62 -20.20 -17.54
CA ARG A 440 -6.42 -19.23 -18.29
C ARG A 440 -7.70 -18.89 -17.53
N PRO A 441 -8.12 -17.59 -17.46
CA PRO A 441 -9.47 -17.29 -17.06
C PRO A 441 -10.43 -18.10 -17.96
N ALA A 442 -11.30 -18.89 -17.36
CA ALA A 442 -12.37 -19.54 -18.09
C ALA A 442 -13.13 -18.44 -18.83
N ALA A 443 -13.21 -18.52 -20.13
CA ALA A 443 -14.04 -17.65 -20.94
C ALA A 443 -15.45 -17.66 -20.33
N ASP A 444 -15.97 -16.50 -19.99
CA ASP A 444 -17.32 -16.35 -19.45
C ASP A 444 -18.32 -16.78 -20.53
N THR A 445 -18.72 -18.06 -20.48
CA THR A 445 -19.76 -18.62 -21.32
C THR A 445 -21.13 -18.28 -20.74
N ARG A 446 -21.44 -17.01 -20.63
CA ARG A 446 -22.80 -16.55 -20.46
C ARG A 446 -23.31 -16.05 -21.81
N SER A 447 -23.94 -17.00 -22.54
CA SER A 447 -24.83 -16.64 -23.62
C SER A 447 -26.00 -15.82 -23.06
N PRO A 448 -26.46 -14.77 -23.73
CA PRO A 448 -27.66 -14.07 -23.34
C PRO A 448 -28.88 -14.95 -23.69
N GLU A 449 -29.72 -15.26 -22.72
CA GLU A 449 -31.14 -15.47 -22.87
C GLU A 449 -31.93 -14.31 -22.28
#